data_b1aeeea179e3aac5195adb8261112605
#
_entry.id   b1aeeea179e3aac5195adb8261112605
#
_cell.length_a   1.000
_cell.length_b   1.000
_cell.length_c   1.000
_cell.angle_alpha   90.00
_cell.angle_beta   90.00
_cell.angle_gamma   90.00
#
_symmetry.space_group_name_H-M   'P 1'
#
loop_
_entity.id
_entity.type
_entity.pdbx_description
1 polymer ?
#
loop_
_entity_poly.entity_id
_entity_poly.type
_entity_poly.pdbx_seq_one_letter_code
_entity_poly.pdbx_strand_id
1 'polypeptide(L)'
;DIIYVGGGNTKRLLDKWHAYQFGELLKEAYKSGVILAGMSAGAMCWFDKCFSENQHNHYEEYNGLGILSGSFCPHYNDPERSMLFNSRLKNNATLQAYT
;
A
#
# COMPACT_ATOMS: atom_id res chain seq x y z
N ASP A 1 -8.17 -20.29 -2.75
CA ASP A 1 -8.96 -19.06 -2.68
C ASP A 1 -8.07 -17.84 -2.91
N ILE A 2 -8.63 -16.82 -3.52
CA ILE A 2 -7.94 -15.58 -3.87
C ILE A 2 -8.80 -14.41 -3.41
N ILE A 3 -8.15 -13.43 -2.74
CA ILE A 3 -8.76 -12.14 -2.44
C ILE A 3 -8.10 -11.11 -3.34
N TYR A 4 -8.87 -10.47 -4.19
CA TYR A 4 -8.40 -9.43 -5.10
C TYR A 4 -8.95 -8.07 -4.68
N VAL A 5 -8.08 -7.08 -4.56
CA VAL A 5 -8.47 -5.70 -4.21
C VAL A 5 -8.19 -4.77 -5.38
N GLY A 6 -9.22 -4.08 -5.83
CA GLY A 6 -9.11 -3.10 -6.90
C GLY A 6 -8.39 -1.83 -6.47
N GLY A 7 -8.08 -1.00 -7.45
CA GLY A 7 -7.51 0.32 -7.22
C GLY A 7 -8.53 1.32 -6.68
N GLY A 8 -8.05 2.53 -6.41
CA GLY A 8 -8.89 3.61 -5.91
C GLY A 8 -8.12 4.54 -4.98
N ASN A 9 -8.80 5.15 -4.03
CA ASN A 9 -8.18 6.04 -3.06
C ASN A 9 -7.57 5.25 -1.91
N THR A 10 -6.26 5.29 -1.78
CA THR A 10 -5.51 4.53 -0.77
C THR A 10 -5.92 4.88 0.65
N LYS A 11 -5.99 6.16 0.98
CA LYS A 11 -6.36 6.60 2.32
C LYS A 11 -7.76 6.12 2.71
N ARG A 12 -8.71 6.28 1.79
CA ARG A 12 -10.11 5.87 2.02
C ARG A 12 -10.23 4.36 2.23
N LEU A 13 -9.49 3.57 1.46
CA LEU A 13 -9.43 2.12 1.60
C LEU A 13 -8.89 1.74 2.99
N LEU A 14 -7.75 2.29 3.36
CA LEU A 14 -7.10 1.98 4.63
C LEU A 14 -7.94 2.46 5.82
N ASP A 15 -8.52 3.65 5.76
CA ASP A 15 -9.37 4.18 6.83
C ASP A 15 -10.56 3.26 7.09
N LYS A 16 -11.21 2.77 6.03
CA LYS A 16 -12.33 1.83 6.17
C LYS A 16 -11.89 0.51 6.79
N TRP A 17 -10.78 -0.04 6.32
CA TRP A 17 -10.28 -1.32 6.82
C TRP A 17 -9.84 -1.22 8.28
N HIS A 18 -9.26 -0.09 8.71
CA HIS A 18 -8.92 0.15 10.10
C HIS A 18 -10.20 0.30 10.96
N ALA A 19 -11.20 1.03 10.49
CA ALA A 19 -12.45 1.25 11.20
C ALA A 19 -13.23 -0.05 11.44
N TYR A 20 -13.23 -0.97 10.49
CA TYR A 20 -13.92 -2.26 10.61
C TYR A 20 -13.01 -3.41 11.05
N GLN A 21 -11.77 -3.13 11.41
CA GLN A 21 -10.77 -4.13 11.82
C GLN A 21 -10.56 -5.24 10.75
N PHE A 22 -10.79 -4.89 9.51
CA PHE A 22 -10.73 -5.83 8.39
C PHE A 22 -9.31 -6.32 8.10
N GLY A 23 -8.29 -5.51 8.45
CA GLY A 23 -6.89 -5.86 8.26
C GLY A 23 -6.49 -7.15 9.00
N GLU A 24 -7.00 -7.39 10.19
CA GLU A 24 -6.69 -8.60 10.94
C GLU A 24 -7.25 -9.85 10.26
N LEU A 25 -8.46 -9.75 9.69
CA LEU A 25 -9.06 -10.85 8.92
C LEU A 25 -8.23 -11.17 7.68
N LEU A 26 -7.71 -10.15 6.99
CA LEU A 26 -6.86 -10.34 5.81
C LEU A 26 -5.52 -10.97 6.17
N LYS A 27 -4.93 -10.59 7.31
CA LYS A 27 -3.71 -11.22 7.82
C LYS A 27 -3.92 -12.69 8.14
N GLU A 28 -5.02 -13.03 8.77
CA GLU A 28 -5.39 -14.43 9.06
C GLU A 28 -5.60 -15.22 7.78
N ALA A 29 -6.29 -14.65 6.80
CA ALA A 29 -6.49 -15.27 5.49
C ALA A 29 -5.15 -15.57 4.81
N TYR A 30 -4.22 -14.61 4.83
CA TYR A 30 -2.89 -14.81 4.27
C TYR A 30 -2.14 -15.95 4.96
N LYS A 31 -2.16 -15.98 6.30
CA LYS A 31 -1.52 -17.06 7.07
C LYS A 31 -2.13 -18.43 6.80
N SER A 32 -3.40 -18.46 6.43
CA SER A 32 -4.12 -19.70 6.09
C SER A 32 -3.90 -20.15 4.65
N GLY A 33 -3.08 -19.45 3.88
CA GLY A 33 -2.76 -19.82 2.49
C GLY A 33 -3.64 -19.20 1.43
N VAL A 34 -4.50 -18.25 1.78
CA VAL A 34 -5.27 -17.48 0.79
C VAL A 34 -4.33 -16.55 0.03
N ILE A 35 -4.44 -16.53 -1.29
CA ILE A 35 -3.63 -15.65 -2.13
C ILE A 35 -4.23 -14.24 -2.07
N LEU A 36 -3.39 -13.27 -1.71
CA LEU A 36 -3.76 -11.86 -1.74
C LEU A 36 -3.23 -11.21 -3.01
N ALA A 37 -4.10 -10.54 -3.73
CA ALA A 37 -3.75 -9.89 -4.98
C ALA A 37 -4.40 -8.50 -5.03
N GLY A 38 -3.88 -7.64 -5.89
CA GLY A 38 -4.47 -6.31 -6.02
C GLY A 38 -3.80 -5.47 -7.09
N MET A 39 -4.41 -4.33 -7.38
CA MET A 39 -3.93 -3.39 -8.38
C MET A 39 -3.89 -1.98 -7.80
N SER A 40 -2.81 -1.25 -8.06
CA SER A 40 -2.61 0.14 -7.62
C SER A 40 -2.72 0.26 -6.09
N ALA A 41 -3.69 1.02 -5.56
CA ALA A 41 -3.94 1.12 -4.12
C ALA A 41 -4.18 -0.25 -3.48
N GLY A 42 -4.88 -1.14 -4.19
CA GLY A 42 -5.14 -2.50 -3.73
C GLY A 42 -3.91 -3.41 -3.70
N ALA A 43 -2.86 -3.08 -4.43
CA ALA A 43 -1.56 -3.76 -4.34
C ALA A 43 -0.70 -3.16 -3.23
N MET A 44 -0.72 -1.85 -3.11
CA MET A 44 0.10 -1.11 -2.14
C MET A 44 -0.31 -1.37 -0.69
N CYS A 45 -1.58 -1.59 -0.44
CA CYS A 45 -2.14 -1.74 0.91
C CYS A 45 -1.58 -2.91 1.71
N TRP A 46 -1.01 -3.92 1.07
CA TRP A 46 -0.43 -5.08 1.75
C TRP A 46 0.89 -4.78 2.47
N PHE A 47 1.53 -3.68 2.13
CA PHE A 47 2.86 -3.31 2.64
C PHE A 47 2.76 -2.49 3.93
N ASP A 48 3.93 -2.28 4.58
CA ASP A 48 4.02 -1.48 5.81
C ASP A 48 3.70 -0.01 5.54
N LYS A 49 4.24 0.52 4.46
CA LYS A 49 4.16 1.94 4.12
C LYS A 49 3.58 2.13 2.73
N CYS A 50 2.60 3.01 2.65
CA CYS A 50 1.97 3.41 1.41
C CYS A 50 2.24 4.89 1.18
N PHE A 51 2.66 5.25 -0.02
CA PHE A 51 2.85 6.65 -0.40
C PHE A 51 1.88 6.98 -1.53
N SER A 52 0.97 7.90 -1.29
CA SER A 52 -0.07 8.25 -2.24
C SER A 52 -0.50 9.69 -2.08
N GLU A 53 -1.20 10.19 -3.09
CA GLU A 53 -1.78 11.52 -3.02
C GLU A 53 -2.97 11.55 -2.07
N ASN A 54 -3.06 12.64 -1.31
CA ASN A 54 -4.24 12.93 -0.50
C ASN A 54 -5.27 13.75 -1.31
N GLN A 55 -6.35 14.16 -0.65
CA GLN A 55 -7.41 14.96 -1.27
C GLN A 55 -6.96 16.35 -1.75
N HIS A 56 -5.76 16.80 -1.36
CA HIS A 56 -5.16 18.07 -1.78
C HIS A 56 -4.03 17.88 -2.79
N ASN A 57 -3.95 16.70 -3.41
CA ASN A 57 -2.91 16.30 -4.36
C ASN A 57 -1.48 16.36 -3.79
N HIS A 58 -1.35 16.25 -2.46
CA HIS A 58 -0.05 16.12 -1.80
C HIS A 58 0.29 14.65 -1.61
N TYR A 59 1.55 14.30 -1.86
CA TYR A 59 2.05 12.95 -1.70
C TYR A 59 2.36 12.70 -0.22
N GLU A 60 1.60 11.81 0.40
CA GLU A 60 1.70 11.51 1.82
C GLU A 60 1.99 10.05 2.09
N GLU A 61 2.52 9.79 3.29
CA GLU A 61 2.76 8.45 3.83
C GLU A 61 1.56 7.98 4.63
N TYR A 62 1.13 6.74 4.39
CA TYR A 62 0.10 6.07 5.15
C TYR A 62 0.61 4.72 5.64
N ASN A 63 0.12 4.27 6.79
CA ASN A 63 0.39 2.92 7.26
C ASN A 63 -0.49 1.93 6.49
N GLY A 64 0.12 0.97 5.81
CA GLY A 64 -0.59 -0.14 5.20
C GLY A 64 -0.91 -1.22 6.22
N LEU A 65 -1.26 -2.40 5.73
CA LEU A 65 -1.61 -3.52 6.61
C LEU A 65 -0.38 -4.23 7.20
N GLY A 66 0.80 -4.02 6.64
CA GLY A 66 2.04 -4.62 7.16
C GLY A 66 2.12 -6.13 6.99
N ILE A 67 1.40 -6.70 6.03
CA ILE A 67 1.51 -8.13 5.72
C ILE A 67 2.84 -8.41 5.04
N LEU A 68 3.25 -7.49 4.16
CA LEU A 68 4.57 -7.50 3.53
C LEU A 68 5.40 -6.32 4.04
N SER A 69 6.66 -6.57 4.32
CA SER A 69 7.58 -5.52 4.76
C SER A 69 7.93 -4.57 3.63
N GLY A 70 8.08 -3.29 3.95
CA GLY A 70 8.55 -2.29 3.01
C GLY A 70 7.41 -1.51 2.37
N SER A 71 7.65 -1.04 1.15
CA SER A 71 6.70 -0.26 0.37
C SER A 71 6.73 -0.66 -1.11
N PHE A 72 5.59 -0.54 -1.74
CA PHE A 72 5.43 -0.78 -3.18
C PHE A 72 4.95 0.51 -3.85
N CYS A 73 5.57 0.88 -4.96
CA CYS A 73 5.16 2.03 -5.76
C CYS A 73 4.45 1.57 -7.03
N PRO A 74 3.12 1.63 -7.06
CA PRO A 74 2.40 1.40 -8.31
C PRO A 74 2.63 2.57 -9.26
N HIS A 75 2.49 2.34 -10.55
CA HIS A 75 2.65 3.38 -11.59
C HIS A 75 4.05 4.01 -11.60
N TYR A 76 5.08 3.24 -11.29
CA TYR A 76 6.46 3.75 -11.21
C TYR A 76 6.98 4.26 -12.55
N ASN A 77 6.35 3.89 -13.65
CA ASN A 77 6.65 4.44 -14.97
C ASN A 77 6.21 5.90 -15.16
N ASP A 78 5.39 6.43 -14.25
CA ASP A 78 5.09 7.87 -14.19
C ASP A 78 6.29 8.60 -13.58
N PRO A 79 6.94 9.56 -14.33
CA PRO A 79 8.16 10.23 -13.83
C PRO A 79 7.94 11.04 -12.55
N GLU A 80 6.80 11.67 -12.39
CA GLU A 80 6.49 12.44 -11.18
C GLU A 80 6.36 11.53 -9.98
N ARG A 81 5.63 10.42 -10.13
CA ARG A 81 5.43 9.45 -9.06
C ARG A 81 6.74 8.78 -8.66
N SER A 82 7.54 8.35 -9.62
CA SER A 82 8.82 7.71 -9.31
C SER A 82 9.78 8.65 -8.60
N MET A 83 9.80 9.92 -8.99
CA MET A 83 10.62 10.94 -8.34
C MET A 83 10.19 11.18 -6.89
N LEU A 84 8.90 11.30 -6.64
CA LEU A 84 8.35 11.48 -5.28
C LEU A 84 8.63 10.25 -4.40
N PHE A 85 8.43 9.07 -4.94
CA PHE A 85 8.70 7.82 -4.22
C PHE A 85 10.18 7.68 -3.87
N ASN A 86 11.07 7.92 -4.83
CA ASN A 86 12.52 7.86 -4.60
C ASN A 86 12.97 8.88 -3.56
N SER A 87 12.36 10.06 -3.56
CA SER A 87 12.63 11.09 -2.54
C SER A 87 12.25 10.60 -1.14
N ARG A 88 11.11 9.92 -1.01
CA ARG A 88 10.67 9.34 0.27
C ARG A 88 11.61 8.22 0.73
N LEU A 89 12.10 7.39 -0.19
CA LEU A 89 13.06 6.33 0.14
C LEU A 89 14.37 6.87 0.69
N LYS A 90 14.87 7.99 0.20
CA LYS A 90 16.08 8.62 0.72
C LYS A 90 15.96 9.00 2.19
N ASN A 91 14.76 9.34 2.64
CA ASN A 91 14.48 9.67 4.04
C ASN A 91 14.17 8.45 4.91
N ASN A 92 14.09 7.26 4.31
CA ASN A 92 13.77 5.99 4.97
C ASN A 92 14.77 4.92 4.53
N ALA A 93 16.03 5.08 4.88
CA ALA A 93 17.15 4.26 4.38
C ALA A 93 17.00 2.75 4.66
N THR A 94 16.20 2.36 5.66
CA THR A 94 15.94 0.97 6.02
C THR A 94 14.70 0.39 5.37
N LEU A 95 13.92 1.21 4.67
CA LEU A 95 12.67 0.77 4.03
C LEU A 95 12.98 -0.01 2.75
N GLN A 96 12.54 -1.25 2.70
CA GLN A 96 12.61 -2.07 1.50
C GLN A 96 11.58 -1.58 0.47
N ALA A 97 11.96 -1.47 -0.80
CA ALA A 97 11.12 -0.90 -1.83
C ALA A 97 10.90 -1.87 -3.00
N TYR A 98 9.69 -1.83 -3.54
CA TYR A 98 9.28 -2.59 -4.72
C TYR A 98 8.59 -1.66 -5.73
N THR A 99 8.68 -1.99 -7.00
CA THR A 99 8.04 -1.22 -8.08
C THR A 99 7.32 -2.13 -9.07
#